data_be4eaabd8823ce38959dd8fbb77d57cc
#
_entry.id   be4eaabd8823ce38959dd8fbb77d57cc
#
_cell.length_a   1.000
_cell.length_b   1.000
_cell.length_c   1.000
_cell.angle_alpha   90.00
_cell.angle_beta   90.00
_cell.angle_gamma   90.00
#
_symmetry.space_group_name_H-M   'P 1'
#
loop_
_entity.id
_entity.type
_entity.pdbx_description
1 polymer ?
#
loop_
_entity_poly.entity_id
_entity_poly.type
_entity_poly.pdbx_seq_one_letter_code
_entity_poly.pdbx_strand_id
1 'polypeptide(L)'
;MKKENTLLRLIFAVALLLIVNFNVMGDTLRKGGSIVGKIESNGDVRINGSIVGRFESNGDIRVGGSIAGKIESNGDIRKNGSIIGKVEQNGDIRLGGSIVGKVESNGDIRKNGSIIGKAEQMSNVRRVAVMYFFGFFNL
;
A
#
# COMPACT_ATOMS: atom_id res chain seq x y z
N MET A 1 -38.62 20.70 18.79
CA MET A 1 -37.61 21.29 17.89
C MET A 1 -36.18 21.12 18.39
N LYS A 2 -35.89 21.51 19.64
CA LYS A 2 -34.54 21.36 20.20
C LYS A 2 -34.07 19.91 20.34
N LYS A 3 -34.96 18.94 20.58
CA LYS A 3 -34.66 17.52 20.70
C LYS A 3 -34.26 16.86 19.36
N GLU A 4 -34.86 17.28 18.25
CA GLU A 4 -34.57 16.75 16.92
C GLU A 4 -33.18 17.19 16.45
N ASN A 5 -32.79 18.45 16.69
CA ASN A 5 -31.47 18.96 16.32
C ASN A 5 -30.32 18.26 17.08
N THR A 6 -30.57 17.89 18.35
CA THR A 6 -29.58 17.18 19.17
C THR A 6 -29.39 15.73 18.69
N LEU A 7 -30.48 15.06 18.30
CA LEU A 7 -30.43 13.71 17.75
C LEU A 7 -29.72 13.66 16.41
N LEU A 8 -30.00 14.63 15.54
CA LEU A 8 -29.31 14.75 14.24
C LEU A 8 -27.80 14.98 14.42
N ARG A 9 -27.39 15.79 15.38
CA ARG A 9 -25.99 16.03 15.69
C ARG A 9 -25.28 14.78 16.21
N LEU A 10 -25.94 13.95 17.00
CA LEU A 10 -25.40 12.69 17.50
C LEU A 10 -25.22 11.67 16.37
N ILE A 11 -26.18 11.55 15.47
CA ILE A 11 -26.09 10.66 14.30
C ILE A 11 -24.96 11.09 13.38
N PHE A 12 -24.75 12.38 13.17
CA PHE A 12 -23.65 12.92 12.37
C PHE A 12 -22.29 12.64 13.00
N ALA A 13 -22.17 12.77 14.33
CA ALA A 13 -20.93 12.49 15.06
C ALA A 13 -20.56 11.00 15.00
N VAL A 14 -21.52 10.10 15.12
CA VAL A 14 -21.32 8.66 15.04
C VAL A 14 -20.91 8.23 13.61
N ALA A 15 -21.54 8.81 12.58
CA ALA A 15 -21.18 8.56 11.19
C ALA A 15 -19.77 9.04 10.89
N LEU A 16 -19.35 10.18 11.41
CA LEU A 16 -17.99 10.71 11.25
C LEU A 16 -16.96 9.81 11.93
N LEU A 17 -17.25 9.30 13.11
CA LEU A 17 -16.39 8.35 13.83
C LEU A 17 -16.20 7.04 13.07
N LEU A 18 -17.26 6.52 12.44
CA LEU A 18 -17.20 5.32 11.61
C LEU A 18 -16.32 5.53 10.36
N ILE A 19 -16.39 6.70 9.73
CA ILE A 19 -15.55 7.05 8.57
C ILE A 19 -14.08 7.15 8.97
N VAL A 20 -13.77 7.75 10.13
CA VAL A 20 -12.39 7.85 10.65
C VAL A 20 -11.83 6.47 10.97
N ASN A 21 -12.63 5.56 11.56
CA ASN A 21 -12.21 4.19 11.84
C ASN A 21 -11.93 3.38 10.56
N PHE A 22 -12.63 3.66 9.47
CA PHE A 22 -12.41 3.01 8.17
C PHE A 22 -11.04 3.39 7.55
N ASN A 23 -10.55 4.61 7.81
CA ASN A 23 -9.26 5.09 7.30
C ASN A 23 -8.05 4.54 8.06
N VAL A 24 -8.24 3.78 9.14
CA VAL A 24 -7.17 3.23 9.98
C VAL A 24 -6.74 1.83 9.55
N MET A 25 -7.43 1.20 8.58
CA MET A 25 -7.11 -0.15 8.13
C MET A 25 -6.00 -0.13 7.07
N GLY A 26 -4.93 -0.88 7.34
CA GLY A 26 -3.85 -1.08 6.39
C GLY A 26 -4.15 -2.16 5.35
N ASP A 27 -3.19 -2.42 4.47
CA ASP A 27 -3.31 -3.44 3.43
C ASP A 27 -2.80 -4.79 3.91
N THR A 28 -3.65 -5.82 3.87
CA THR A 28 -3.23 -7.21 4.05
C THR A 28 -2.81 -7.78 2.71
N LEU A 29 -1.63 -8.38 2.66
CA LEU A 29 -1.00 -8.89 1.44
C LEU A 29 -1.03 -10.42 1.42
N ARG A 30 -1.45 -10.99 0.30
CA ARG A 30 -1.54 -12.44 0.09
C ARG A 30 -0.69 -12.89 -1.09
N LYS A 31 -0.16 -14.10 -0.98
CA LYS A 31 0.46 -14.86 -2.06
C LYS A 31 -0.04 -16.29 -1.99
N GLY A 32 -0.53 -16.82 -3.11
CA GLY A 32 -1.06 -18.19 -3.16
C GLY A 32 -2.17 -18.44 -2.14
N GLY A 33 -3.00 -17.43 -1.86
CA GLY A 33 -4.10 -17.52 -0.89
C GLY A 33 -3.72 -17.34 0.56
N SER A 34 -2.43 -17.34 0.91
CA SER A 34 -1.94 -17.16 2.28
C SER A 34 -1.56 -15.71 2.56
N ILE A 35 -1.80 -15.26 3.79
CA ILE A 35 -1.35 -13.94 4.23
C ILE A 35 0.17 -14.00 4.42
N VAL A 36 0.90 -13.12 3.71
CA VAL A 36 2.37 -13.07 3.76
C VAL A 36 2.89 -11.78 4.39
N GLY A 37 2.06 -10.74 4.49
CA GLY A 37 2.49 -9.49 5.08
C GLY A 37 1.37 -8.50 5.22
N LYS A 38 1.72 -7.34 5.76
CA LYS A 38 0.77 -6.24 5.97
C LYS A 38 1.49 -4.90 5.89
N ILE A 39 0.85 -3.94 5.25
CA ILE A 39 1.22 -2.53 5.34
C ILE A 39 0.21 -1.87 6.27
N GLU A 40 0.67 -1.36 7.41
CA GLU A 40 -0.21 -0.70 8.36
C GLU A 40 -0.56 0.72 7.92
N SER A 41 -1.60 1.29 8.50
CA SER A 41 -2.07 2.64 8.17
C SER A 41 -1.00 3.71 8.39
N ASN A 42 -0.11 3.51 9.37
CA ASN A 42 1.01 4.42 9.65
C ASN A 42 2.21 4.21 8.72
N GLY A 43 2.16 3.23 7.83
CA GLY A 43 3.21 2.89 6.88
C GLY A 43 4.13 1.75 7.31
N ASP A 44 4.01 1.23 8.52
CA ASP A 44 4.82 0.09 8.96
C ASP A 44 4.56 -1.13 8.11
N VAL A 45 5.63 -1.84 7.76
CA VAL A 45 5.58 -3.08 6.99
C VAL A 45 5.83 -4.24 7.92
N ARG A 46 4.88 -5.18 7.99
CA ARG A 46 5.01 -6.41 8.77
C ARG A 46 5.10 -7.61 7.85
N ILE A 47 6.04 -8.49 8.15
CA ILE A 47 6.17 -9.81 7.51
C ILE A 47 6.32 -10.83 8.63
N ASN A 48 5.48 -11.88 8.62
CA ASN A 48 5.44 -12.89 9.67
C ASN A 48 5.29 -12.27 11.08
N GLY A 49 4.48 -11.21 11.19
CA GLY A 49 4.17 -10.54 12.45
C GLY A 49 5.23 -9.54 12.94
N SER A 50 6.40 -9.47 12.32
CA SER A 50 7.47 -8.56 12.72
C SER A 50 7.54 -7.33 11.81
N ILE A 51 7.82 -6.16 12.39
CA ILE A 51 8.05 -4.95 11.62
C ILE A 51 9.42 -5.07 10.94
N VAL A 52 9.44 -5.05 9.61
CA VAL A 52 10.66 -5.18 8.80
C VAL A 52 11.05 -3.88 8.11
N GLY A 53 10.17 -2.89 8.10
CA GLY A 53 10.43 -1.60 7.46
C GLY A 53 9.25 -0.66 7.56
N ARG A 54 9.32 0.41 6.79
CA ARG A 54 8.29 1.45 6.81
C ARG A 54 8.24 2.25 5.52
N PHE A 55 7.04 2.58 5.07
CA PHE A 55 6.79 3.59 4.05
C PHE A 55 6.49 4.92 4.73
N GLU A 56 7.28 5.92 4.48
CA GLU A 56 7.07 7.24 5.07
C GLU A 56 6.18 8.13 4.18
N SER A 57 5.58 9.14 4.78
CA SER A 57 4.67 10.05 4.07
C SER A 57 5.36 10.86 2.97
N ASN A 58 6.67 11.10 3.10
CA ASN A 58 7.47 11.79 2.07
C ASN A 58 7.89 10.89 0.91
N GLY A 59 7.54 9.59 0.94
CA GLY A 59 7.89 8.61 -0.07
C GLY A 59 9.08 7.74 0.26
N ASP A 60 9.82 8.00 1.32
CA ASP A 60 10.98 7.18 1.71
C ASP A 60 10.54 5.76 2.05
N ILE A 61 11.36 4.81 1.62
CA ILE A 61 11.20 3.38 1.92
C ILE A 61 12.30 3.01 2.90
N ARG A 62 11.92 2.63 4.11
CA ARG A 62 12.86 2.15 5.12
C ARG A 62 12.82 0.64 5.21
N VAL A 63 14.01 0.05 5.28
CA VAL A 63 14.20 -1.38 5.49
C VAL A 63 15.17 -1.54 6.66
N GLY A 64 14.72 -2.20 7.72
CA GLY A 64 15.54 -2.39 8.92
C GLY A 64 16.00 -1.08 9.56
N GLY A 65 15.20 -0.01 9.47
CA GLY A 65 15.52 1.29 10.05
C GLY A 65 16.33 2.24 9.16
N SER A 66 16.89 1.76 8.04
CA SER A 66 17.66 2.57 7.09
C SER A 66 16.84 2.92 5.87
N ILE A 67 17.05 4.10 5.30
CA ILE A 67 16.42 4.49 4.04
C ILE A 67 17.06 3.66 2.92
N ALA A 68 16.26 2.80 2.28
CA ALA A 68 16.69 1.94 1.19
C ALA A 68 16.31 2.48 -0.18
N GLY A 69 15.27 3.31 -0.24
CA GLY A 69 14.79 3.87 -1.49
C GLY A 69 13.69 4.88 -1.30
N LYS A 70 13.02 5.20 -2.40
CA LYS A 70 11.96 6.21 -2.40
C LYS A 70 10.93 5.94 -3.49
N ILE A 71 9.66 6.19 -3.15
CA ILE A 71 8.57 6.32 -4.10
C ILE A 71 8.40 7.80 -4.39
N GLU A 72 8.65 8.22 -5.62
CA GLU A 72 8.49 9.62 -6.00
C GLU A 72 7.04 9.93 -6.37
N SER A 73 6.67 11.20 -6.34
CA SER A 73 5.29 11.64 -6.60
C SER A 73 4.81 11.28 -8.01
N ASN A 74 5.72 11.18 -8.99
CA ASN A 74 5.39 10.76 -10.36
C ASN A 74 5.32 9.24 -10.52
N GLY A 75 5.61 8.46 -9.48
CA GLY A 75 5.59 7.01 -9.50
C GLY A 75 6.93 6.35 -9.72
N ASP A 76 8.01 7.10 -9.95
CA ASP A 76 9.35 6.52 -10.05
C ASP A 76 9.74 5.87 -8.73
N ILE A 77 10.37 4.70 -8.83
CA ILE A 77 10.90 3.96 -7.68
C ILE A 77 12.41 4.07 -7.72
N ARG A 78 12.98 4.62 -6.64
CA ARG A 78 14.43 4.72 -6.47
C ARG A 78 14.92 3.70 -5.46
N LYS A 79 16.08 3.12 -5.76
CA LYS A 79 16.81 2.25 -4.85
C LYS A 79 18.26 2.67 -4.86
N ASN A 80 18.80 3.00 -3.68
CA ASN A 80 20.17 3.51 -3.55
C ASN A 80 20.46 4.70 -4.49
N GLY A 81 19.47 5.59 -4.63
CA GLY A 81 19.61 6.81 -5.45
C GLY A 81 19.31 6.65 -6.94
N SER A 82 19.22 5.42 -7.46
CA SER A 82 18.95 5.17 -8.87
C SER A 82 17.49 4.83 -9.11
N ILE A 83 16.92 5.29 -10.22
CA ILE A 83 15.58 4.89 -10.64
C ILE A 83 15.66 3.46 -11.18
N ILE A 84 14.90 2.54 -10.53
CA ILE A 84 14.86 1.12 -10.91
C ILE A 84 13.59 0.74 -11.63
N GLY A 85 12.58 1.59 -11.62
CA GLY A 85 11.32 1.35 -12.28
C GLY A 85 10.28 2.40 -11.97
N LYS A 86 9.04 2.09 -12.33
CA LYS A 86 7.93 3.02 -12.16
C LYS A 86 6.62 2.29 -11.89
N VAL A 87 5.80 2.84 -11.03
CA VAL A 87 4.41 2.42 -10.83
C VAL A 87 3.51 3.52 -11.35
N GLU A 88 2.79 3.24 -12.44
CA GLU A 88 1.90 4.20 -13.06
C GLU A 88 0.59 4.32 -12.29
N GLN A 89 -0.16 5.40 -12.53
CA GLN A 89 -1.43 5.65 -11.82
C GLN A 89 -2.48 4.56 -12.07
N ASN A 90 -2.45 3.94 -13.27
CA ASN A 90 -3.36 2.84 -13.60
C ASN A 90 -2.96 1.50 -12.98
N GLY A 91 -1.85 1.45 -12.25
CA GLY A 91 -1.33 0.25 -11.60
C GLY A 91 -0.31 -0.53 -12.42
N ASP A 92 0.02 -0.12 -13.64
CA ASP A 92 1.07 -0.74 -14.44
C ASP A 92 2.43 -0.57 -13.77
N ILE A 93 3.22 -1.64 -13.77
CA ILE A 93 4.54 -1.68 -13.15
C ILE A 93 5.57 -1.85 -14.24
N ARG A 94 6.53 -0.91 -14.29
CA ARG A 94 7.63 -0.94 -15.25
C ARG A 94 8.95 -1.21 -14.55
N LEU A 95 9.73 -2.10 -15.13
CA LEU A 95 11.13 -2.33 -14.79
C LEU A 95 11.94 -2.16 -16.06
N GLY A 96 12.98 -1.31 -16.02
CA GLY A 96 13.79 -1.05 -17.20
C GLY A 96 13.00 -0.59 -18.42
N GLY A 97 11.92 0.14 -18.24
CA GLY A 97 11.06 0.65 -19.30
C GLY A 97 9.98 -0.31 -19.81
N SER A 98 10.05 -1.60 -19.47
CA SER A 98 9.06 -2.61 -19.89
C SER A 98 8.02 -2.84 -18.81
N ILE A 99 6.75 -3.03 -19.21
CA ILE A 99 5.68 -3.42 -18.29
C ILE A 99 5.88 -4.88 -17.89
N VAL A 100 6.07 -5.12 -16.59
CA VAL A 100 6.30 -6.47 -16.04
C VAL A 100 5.12 -6.98 -15.24
N GLY A 101 4.18 -6.13 -14.89
CA GLY A 101 3.04 -6.52 -14.10
C GLY A 101 2.06 -5.40 -13.88
N LYS A 102 1.06 -5.68 -13.06
CA LYS A 102 0.02 -4.73 -12.72
C LYS A 102 -0.58 -5.01 -11.35
N VAL A 103 -0.88 -3.94 -10.63
CA VAL A 103 -1.75 -3.97 -9.46
C VAL A 103 -3.12 -3.49 -9.92
N GLU A 104 -4.11 -4.39 -9.91
CA GLU A 104 -5.45 -4.06 -10.37
C GLU A 104 -6.27 -3.35 -9.29
N SER A 105 -7.30 -2.65 -9.68
CA SER A 105 -8.15 -1.88 -8.76
C SER A 105 -8.87 -2.74 -7.72
N ASN A 106 -9.11 -4.03 -8.03
CA ASN A 106 -9.68 -4.98 -7.09
C ASN A 106 -8.65 -5.58 -6.12
N GLY A 107 -7.38 -5.21 -6.23
CA GLY A 107 -6.29 -5.69 -5.40
C GLY A 107 -5.51 -6.86 -5.96
N ASP A 108 -5.90 -7.44 -7.10
CA ASP A 108 -5.15 -8.51 -7.73
C ASP A 108 -3.77 -8.01 -8.19
N ILE A 109 -2.74 -8.81 -7.90
CA ILE A 109 -1.37 -8.53 -8.32
C ILE A 109 -1.04 -9.48 -9.47
N ARG A 110 -0.75 -8.91 -10.65
CA ARG A 110 -0.39 -9.70 -11.82
C ARG A 110 1.06 -9.51 -12.19
N LYS A 111 1.71 -10.60 -12.54
CA LYS A 111 3.06 -10.62 -13.10
C LYS A 111 3.05 -11.48 -14.36
N ASN A 112 3.47 -10.88 -15.49
CA ASN A 112 3.46 -11.56 -16.80
C ASN A 112 2.09 -12.19 -17.11
N GLY A 113 1.01 -11.49 -16.75
CA GLY A 113 -0.36 -11.94 -17.00
C GLY A 113 -0.97 -12.89 -15.95
N SER A 114 -0.18 -13.46 -15.06
CA SER A 114 -0.65 -14.38 -14.02
C SER A 114 -0.87 -13.66 -12.69
N ILE A 115 -1.92 -14.03 -11.97
CA ILE A 115 -2.18 -13.51 -10.63
C ILE A 115 -1.19 -14.19 -9.67
N ILE A 116 -0.35 -13.38 -9.01
CA ILE A 116 0.65 -13.85 -8.04
C ILE A 116 0.28 -13.52 -6.60
N GLY A 117 -0.68 -12.66 -6.37
CA GLY A 117 -1.07 -12.25 -5.04
C GLY A 117 -2.28 -11.33 -5.03
N LYS A 118 -2.58 -10.84 -3.83
CA LYS A 118 -3.71 -9.94 -3.63
C LYS A 118 -3.46 -8.99 -2.45
N ALA A 119 -3.83 -7.71 -2.62
CA ALA A 119 -3.91 -6.74 -1.54
C ALA A 119 -5.38 -6.49 -1.21
N GLU A 120 -5.79 -6.72 0.02
CA GLU A 120 -7.23 -6.74 0.37
C GLU A 120 -7.86 -5.36 0.46
N GLN A 121 -7.16 -4.34 0.96
CA GLN A 121 -7.73 -3.00 1.15
C GLN A 121 -7.37 -2.00 0.06
N MET A 122 -6.26 -2.20 -0.62
CA MET A 122 -5.78 -1.33 -1.72
C MET A 122 -5.74 0.16 -1.35
N SER A 123 -5.22 0.47 -0.18
CA SER A 123 -5.10 1.86 0.28
C SER A 123 -4.04 2.66 -0.48
N ASN A 124 -2.97 1.99 -0.96
CA ASN A 124 -1.90 2.65 -1.70
C ASN A 124 -1.29 1.70 -2.74
N VAL A 125 -1.65 1.91 -4.01
CA VAL A 125 -1.20 1.07 -5.14
C VAL A 125 0.32 1.00 -5.24
N ARG A 126 1.01 2.12 -5.05
CA ARG A 126 2.47 2.18 -5.21
C ARG A 126 3.20 1.43 -4.11
N ARG A 127 2.73 1.55 -2.87
CA ARG A 127 3.31 0.78 -1.75
C ARG A 127 3.10 -0.71 -1.94
N VAL A 128 1.92 -1.11 -2.36
CA VAL A 128 1.61 -2.52 -2.66
C VAL A 128 2.53 -3.03 -3.77
N ALA A 129 2.71 -2.27 -4.85
CA ALA A 129 3.60 -2.64 -5.95
C ALA A 129 5.06 -2.83 -5.48
N VAL A 130 5.52 -1.96 -4.60
CA VAL A 130 6.87 -2.06 -4.03
C VAL A 130 7.06 -3.37 -3.27
N MET A 131 6.03 -3.83 -2.57
CA MET A 131 6.11 -5.09 -1.82
C MET A 131 6.35 -6.31 -2.71
N TYR A 132 5.78 -6.33 -3.92
CA TYR A 132 5.80 -7.52 -4.79
C TYR A 132 6.87 -7.48 -5.89
N PHE A 133 7.32 -6.29 -6.33
CA PHE A 133 8.07 -6.17 -7.59
C PHE A 133 9.49 -5.61 -7.47
N PHE A 134 9.82 -4.88 -6.42
CA PHE A 134 11.05 -4.10 -6.41
C PHE A 134 12.15 -4.64 -5.48
N GLY A 135 11.92 -5.75 -4.83
CA GLY A 135 12.93 -6.45 -4.06
C GLY A 135 13.40 -5.76 -2.79
N PHE A 136 12.60 -4.85 -2.22
CA PHE A 136 12.90 -4.24 -0.92
C PHE A 136 12.58 -5.17 0.25
N PHE A 137 11.56 -5.99 0.10
CA PHE A 137 11.05 -6.88 1.14
C PHE A 137 10.89 -8.28 0.59
N ASN A 138 11.09 -9.28 1.44
CA ASN A 138 10.89 -10.70 1.10
C ASN A 138 9.48 -11.14 1.51
N LEU A 139 8.59 -11.13 0.53
CA LEU A 139 7.25 -11.70 0.72
C LEU A 139 7.23 -13.20 0.50
#